data_d032883d9b632746384117d3f5bbf751
#
_entry.id   d032883d9b632746384117d3f5bbf751
#
_cell.length_a   1.000
_cell.length_b   1.000
_cell.length_c   1.000
_cell.angle_alpha   90.00
_cell.angle_beta   90.00
_cell.angle_gamma   90.00
#
_symmetry.space_group_name_H-M   'P 1'
#
loop_
_entity.id
_entity.type
_entity.pdbx_description
1 polymer ?
#
loop_
_entity_poly.entity_id
_entity_poly.type
_entity_poly.pdbx_seq_one_letter_code
_entity_poly.pdbx_strand_id
1 'polypeptide(L)'
;MAFAKTHKTGSSTLQNIFFRFGDKNNLTFAMPEKVWTFSLRAPFSASMILGQNTWAKGTYDMFIFHSIWNYNEVKRILPSAVYVTLLRNPVDCFESNYVYMGLQKAYK
;
A
#
# COMPACT_ATOMS: atom_id res chain seq x y z
N MET A 1 11.10 -3.85 -1.13
CA MET A 1 9.94 -4.55 -1.72
C MET A 1 8.77 -3.58 -1.86
N ALA A 2 8.12 -3.60 -2.97
CA ALA A 2 6.93 -2.79 -3.23
C ALA A 2 5.71 -3.70 -3.36
N PHE A 3 4.76 -3.57 -2.43
CA PHE A 3 3.52 -4.34 -2.41
C PHE A 3 2.36 -3.44 -2.86
N ALA A 4 1.86 -3.71 -4.07
CA ALA A 4 0.65 -3.05 -4.56
C ALA A 4 -0.56 -3.62 -3.82
N LYS A 5 -0.91 -2.97 -2.71
CA LYS A 5 -1.96 -3.44 -1.80
C LYS A 5 -3.33 -3.18 -2.40
N THR A 6 -4.10 -4.26 -2.55
CA THR A 6 -5.46 -4.25 -3.07
C THR A 6 -6.49 -4.49 -1.98
N HIS A 7 -7.74 -4.08 -2.23
CA HIS A 7 -8.81 -4.25 -1.25
C HIS A 7 -9.37 -5.68 -1.24
N LYS A 8 -9.63 -6.22 -0.05
CA LYS A 8 -10.34 -7.48 0.18
C LYS A 8 -9.73 -8.71 -0.53
N THR A 9 -8.40 -8.73 -0.63
CA THR A 9 -7.64 -9.86 -1.20
C THR A 9 -6.81 -10.62 -0.16
N GLY A 10 -7.02 -10.36 1.14
CA GLY A 10 -6.12 -10.84 2.19
C GLY A 10 -4.89 -9.96 2.37
N SER A 11 -4.91 -8.78 1.79
CA SER A 11 -3.75 -7.87 1.76
C SER A 11 -3.35 -7.36 3.14
N SER A 12 -4.29 -7.23 4.08
CA SER A 12 -3.96 -6.82 5.45
C SER A 12 -3.17 -7.88 6.21
N THR A 13 -3.48 -9.15 5.99
CA THR A 13 -2.70 -10.28 6.55
C THR A 13 -1.27 -10.27 6.00
N LEU A 14 -1.13 -10.14 4.69
CA LEU A 14 0.18 -10.08 4.04
C LEU A 14 0.96 -8.83 4.46
N GLN A 15 0.28 -7.69 4.59
CA GLN A 15 0.87 -6.45 5.10
C GLN A 15 1.47 -6.65 6.50
N ASN A 16 0.77 -7.34 7.40
CA ASN A 16 1.26 -7.62 8.73
C ASN A 16 2.51 -8.52 8.71
N ILE A 17 2.55 -9.48 7.80
CA ILE A 17 3.75 -10.33 7.60
C ILE A 17 4.93 -9.46 7.13
N PHE A 18 4.70 -8.57 6.18
CA PHE A 18 5.73 -7.67 5.68
C PHE A 18 6.20 -6.67 6.74
N PHE A 19 5.31 -6.16 7.58
CA PHE A 19 5.69 -5.32 8.72
C PHE A 19 6.65 -6.04 9.66
N ARG A 20 6.31 -7.27 10.05
CA ARG A 20 7.15 -8.07 10.94
C ARG A 20 8.50 -8.38 10.32
N PHE A 21 8.51 -8.70 9.04
CA PHE A 21 9.76 -8.95 8.30
C PHE A 21 10.63 -7.69 8.25
N GLY A 22 10.07 -6.55 7.90
CA GLY A 22 10.79 -5.29 7.80
C GLY A 22 11.31 -4.82 9.16
N ASP A 23 10.49 -4.91 10.19
CA ASP A 23 10.89 -4.56 11.56
C ASP A 23 12.06 -5.43 12.05
N LYS A 24 11.94 -6.73 11.87
CA LYS A 24 12.99 -7.69 12.25
C LYS A 24 14.32 -7.45 11.54
N ASN A 25 14.28 -6.97 10.31
CA ASN A 25 15.46 -6.75 9.48
C ASN A 25 15.91 -5.27 9.42
N ASN A 26 15.35 -4.41 10.27
CA ASN A 26 15.66 -2.96 10.32
C ASN A 26 15.47 -2.26 8.97
N LEU A 27 14.43 -2.64 8.22
CA LEU A 27 14.12 -2.04 6.93
C LEU A 27 13.31 -0.75 7.12
N THR A 28 13.49 0.19 6.21
CA THR A 28 12.77 1.46 6.22
C THR A 28 11.47 1.37 5.43
N PHE A 29 10.39 1.89 6.01
CA PHE A 29 9.07 1.90 5.40
C PHE A 29 8.71 3.28 4.87
N ALA A 30 8.17 3.34 3.66
CA ALA A 30 7.49 4.53 3.16
C ALA A 30 6.12 4.62 3.83
N MET A 31 6.00 5.48 4.85
CA MET A 31 4.79 5.61 5.69
C MET A 31 3.91 6.75 5.21
N PRO A 32 2.58 6.58 5.16
CA PRO A 32 1.66 7.68 4.90
C PRO A 32 1.55 8.61 6.12
N GLU A 33 1.19 9.86 5.89
CA GLU A 33 0.92 10.82 6.96
C GLU A 33 -0.31 10.44 7.78
N LYS A 34 -1.31 9.87 7.13
CA LYS A 34 -2.51 9.32 7.76
C LYS A 34 -2.36 7.82 7.96
N VAL A 35 -3.00 7.30 8.98
CA VAL A 35 -2.68 6.04 9.65
C VAL A 35 -2.53 4.80 8.74
N TRP A 36 -3.30 4.68 7.64
CA TRP A 36 -3.34 3.40 6.93
C TRP A 36 -3.28 3.49 5.41
N THR A 37 -3.27 4.70 4.85
CA THR A 37 -3.35 4.83 3.41
C THR A 37 -2.72 6.11 2.91
N PHE A 38 -2.09 6.05 1.75
CA PHE A 38 -1.80 7.23 0.94
C PHE A 38 -3.11 7.75 0.32
N SER A 39 -3.06 8.91 -0.36
CA SER A 39 -4.26 9.44 -1.00
C SER A 39 -4.89 8.42 -1.95
N LEU A 40 -6.21 8.30 -1.90
CA LEU A 40 -7.00 7.52 -2.86
C LEU A 40 -7.71 8.43 -3.87
N ARG A 41 -7.34 9.71 -3.93
CA ARG A 41 -7.88 10.69 -4.88
C ARG A 41 -6.91 11.08 -5.98
N ALA A 42 -5.62 10.82 -5.76
CA ALA A 42 -4.56 11.14 -6.71
C ALA A 42 -3.54 10.01 -6.74
N PRO A 43 -2.84 9.78 -7.87
CA PRO A 43 -1.77 8.80 -7.94
C PRO A 43 -0.70 9.07 -6.88
N PHE A 44 -0.09 8.01 -6.39
CA PHE A 44 0.96 8.11 -5.38
C PHE A 44 2.08 9.04 -5.86
N SER A 45 2.53 9.90 -4.95
CA SER A 45 3.72 10.73 -5.12
C SER A 45 4.58 10.66 -3.86
N ALA A 46 5.89 10.71 -4.02
CA ALA A 46 6.83 10.66 -2.90
C ALA A 46 6.60 11.78 -1.86
N SER A 47 6.02 12.90 -2.26
CA SER A 47 5.64 13.99 -1.37
C SER A 47 4.58 13.59 -0.33
N MET A 48 3.87 12.49 -0.54
CA MET A 48 2.86 11.96 0.38
C MET A 48 3.47 11.16 1.54
N ILE A 49 4.77 10.89 1.51
CA ILE A 49 5.44 10.09 2.54
C ILE A 49 5.73 10.97 3.75
N LEU A 50 5.39 10.47 4.93
CA LEU A 50 5.68 11.13 6.19
C LEU A 50 7.20 11.33 6.36
N GLY A 51 7.61 12.55 6.60
CA GLY A 51 9.03 12.88 6.80
C GLY A 51 9.88 12.87 5.55
N GLN A 52 9.31 12.82 4.36
CA GLN A 52 10.06 12.78 3.09
C GLN A 52 11.07 13.92 2.97
N ASN A 53 10.69 15.13 3.37
CA ASN A 53 11.57 16.32 3.26
C ASN A 53 12.77 16.27 4.20
N THR A 54 12.71 15.46 5.26
CA THR A 54 13.78 15.30 6.24
C THR A 54 14.57 13.99 6.07
N TRP A 55 14.14 13.13 5.14
CA TRP A 55 14.78 11.84 4.87
C TRP A 55 15.95 12.01 3.90
N ALA A 56 17.18 12.11 4.45
CA ALA A 56 18.38 12.41 3.68
C ALA A 56 18.70 11.37 2.59
N LYS A 57 18.38 10.09 2.83
CA LYS A 57 18.64 9.01 1.88
C LYS A 57 17.74 9.06 0.64
N GLY A 58 16.51 9.59 0.77
CA GLY A 58 15.57 9.74 -0.33
C GLY A 58 14.97 8.44 -0.86
N THR A 59 15.40 7.28 -0.37
CA THR A 59 14.91 5.95 -0.77
C THR A 59 14.44 5.15 0.44
N TYR A 60 13.62 4.14 0.16
CA TYR A 60 13.03 3.28 1.18
C TYR A 60 13.20 1.82 0.80
N ASP A 61 13.02 0.91 1.77
CA ASP A 61 13.12 -0.53 1.55
C ASP A 61 11.75 -1.17 1.31
N MET A 62 10.71 -0.64 1.94
CA MET A 62 9.37 -1.24 1.94
C MET A 62 8.29 -0.22 1.59
N PHE A 63 7.41 -0.59 0.65
CA PHE A 63 6.20 0.14 0.30
C PHE A 63 5.02 -0.83 0.39
N ILE A 64 4.17 -0.70 1.41
CA ILE A 64 3.16 -1.71 1.74
C ILE A 64 1.78 -1.15 2.11
N PHE A 65 1.50 0.11 1.80
CA PHE A 65 0.23 0.75 2.12
C PHE A 65 -0.65 0.92 0.89
N HIS A 66 -1.96 1.07 1.11
CA HIS A 66 -2.90 1.40 0.04
C HIS A 66 -2.52 2.71 -0.65
N SER A 67 -2.60 2.73 -1.96
CA SER A 67 -2.37 3.92 -2.77
C SER A 67 -3.03 3.74 -4.15
N ILE A 68 -3.22 4.83 -4.87
CA ILE A 68 -3.40 4.74 -6.32
C ILE A 68 -2.01 4.52 -6.90
N TRP A 69 -1.81 3.37 -7.53
CA TRP A 69 -0.49 2.93 -7.97
C TRP A 69 0.13 3.87 -8.99
N ASN A 70 1.37 4.25 -8.77
CA ASN A 70 2.19 5.04 -9.69
C ASN A 70 3.58 4.40 -9.76
N TYR A 71 3.80 3.58 -10.78
CA TYR A 71 5.04 2.81 -10.93
C TYR A 71 6.29 3.69 -10.92
N ASN A 72 6.27 4.80 -11.65
CA ASN A 72 7.45 5.67 -11.78
C ASN A 72 7.85 6.27 -10.43
N GLU A 73 6.88 6.73 -9.64
CA GLU A 73 7.14 7.28 -8.31
C GLU A 73 7.61 6.20 -7.32
N VAL A 74 6.99 5.03 -7.33
CA VAL A 74 7.41 3.92 -6.48
C VAL A 74 8.82 3.47 -6.84
N LYS A 75 9.13 3.34 -8.13
CA LYS A 75 10.46 2.95 -8.59
C LYS A 75 11.52 3.97 -8.19
N ARG A 76 11.19 5.25 -8.18
CA ARG A 76 12.11 6.31 -7.78
C ARG A 76 12.55 6.18 -6.32
N ILE A 77 11.63 5.82 -5.44
CA ILE A 77 11.91 5.69 -4.01
C ILE A 77 12.35 4.29 -3.59
N LEU A 78 12.07 3.27 -4.40
CA LEU A 78 12.51 1.89 -4.22
C LEU A 78 13.14 1.36 -5.51
N PRO A 79 14.33 1.83 -5.90
CA PRO A 79 14.90 1.54 -7.23
C PRO A 79 15.24 0.07 -7.45
N SER A 80 15.47 -0.70 -6.41
CA SER A 80 15.83 -2.13 -6.48
C SER A 80 14.73 -3.05 -5.95
N ALA A 81 13.49 -2.58 -5.91
CA ALA A 81 12.40 -3.34 -5.30
C ALA A 81 11.94 -4.53 -6.13
N VAL A 82 11.58 -5.61 -5.45
CA VAL A 82 10.72 -6.65 -5.97
C VAL A 82 9.27 -6.20 -5.82
N TYR A 83 8.47 -6.36 -6.86
CA TYR A 83 7.07 -5.94 -6.88
C TYR A 83 6.17 -7.14 -6.61
N VAL A 84 5.24 -6.98 -5.67
CA VAL A 84 4.31 -8.03 -5.24
C VAL A 84 2.89 -7.47 -5.21
N THR A 85 1.91 -8.28 -5.61
CA THR A 85 0.50 -7.97 -5.42
C THR A 85 -0.29 -9.23 -5.14
N LEU A 86 -1.50 -9.08 -4.62
CA LEU A 86 -2.46 -10.16 -4.46
C LEU A 86 -3.63 -9.98 -5.41
N LEU A 87 -4.00 -11.08 -6.04
CA LEU A 87 -5.20 -11.17 -6.87
C LEU A 87 -6.21 -12.10 -6.21
N ARG A 88 -7.46 -11.77 -6.35
CA ARG A 88 -8.58 -12.59 -5.89
C ARG A 88 -9.64 -12.65 -6.99
N ASN A 89 -10.44 -13.72 -7.02
CA ASN A 89 -11.57 -13.80 -7.93
C ASN A 89 -12.39 -12.50 -7.86
N PRO A 90 -12.66 -11.81 -8.98
CA PRO A 90 -13.35 -10.52 -8.96
C PRO A 90 -14.73 -10.56 -8.32
N VAL A 91 -15.47 -11.66 -8.48
CA VAL A 91 -16.80 -11.83 -7.88
C VAL A 91 -16.69 -11.88 -6.36
N ASP A 92 -15.79 -12.70 -5.83
CA ASP A 92 -15.57 -12.82 -4.39
C ASP A 92 -15.07 -11.50 -3.80
N CYS A 93 -14.20 -10.80 -4.51
CA CYS A 93 -13.70 -9.49 -4.11
C CYS A 93 -14.84 -8.47 -4.05
N PHE A 94 -15.70 -8.44 -5.04
CA PHE A 94 -16.88 -7.57 -5.08
C PHE A 94 -17.85 -7.86 -3.93
N GLU A 95 -18.17 -9.12 -3.69
CA GLU A 95 -19.07 -9.51 -2.59
C GLU A 95 -18.51 -9.08 -1.23
N SER A 96 -17.22 -9.30 -1.02
CA SER A 96 -16.53 -8.90 0.20
C SER A 96 -16.56 -7.38 0.42
N ASN A 97 -16.33 -6.60 -0.63
CA ASN A 97 -16.42 -5.15 -0.57
C ASN A 97 -17.85 -4.67 -0.37
N TYR A 98 -18.83 -5.32 -1.01
CA TYR A 98 -20.24 -4.99 -0.90
C TYR A 98 -20.69 -5.06 0.57
N VAL A 99 -20.35 -6.12 1.26
CA VAL A 99 -20.68 -6.29 2.68
C VAL A 99 -19.86 -5.36 3.56
N TYR A 100 -18.54 -5.30 3.37
CA TYR A 100 -17.62 -4.53 4.19
C TYR A 100 -17.88 -3.03 4.15
N MET A 101 -18.16 -2.49 2.97
CA MET A 101 -18.42 -1.06 2.78
C MET A 101 -19.90 -0.69 2.96
N GLY A 102 -20.77 -1.66 3.24
CA GLY A 102 -22.20 -1.42 3.40
C GLY A 102 -22.88 -0.95 2.12
N LEU A 103 -22.42 -1.38 0.95
CA LEU A 103 -22.95 -0.97 -0.34
C LEU A 103 -24.42 -1.35 -0.55
N GLN A 104 -24.90 -2.36 0.16
CA GLN A 104 -26.31 -2.72 0.18
C GLN A 104 -27.23 -1.55 0.59
N LYS A 105 -26.71 -0.59 1.34
CA LYS A 105 -27.46 0.62 1.70
C LYS A 105 -27.50 1.64 0.57
N ALA A 106 -26.48 1.64 -0.29
CA ALA A 106 -26.39 2.56 -1.43
C ALA A 106 -27.21 2.10 -2.64
N TYR A 107 -27.40 0.79 -2.79
CA TYR A 107 -28.04 0.17 -3.96
C TYR A 107 -29.43 -0.41 -3.66
N LYS A 108 -30.09 0.07 -2.64
CA LYS A 108 -31.48 -0.28 -2.37
C LYS A 108 -32.44 0.33 -3.38
#